data_2578ba21841baf52ec504cc0f09b0545
#
_entry.id   2578ba21841baf52ec504cc0f09b0545
#
_cell.length_a   1.000
_cell.length_b   1.000
_cell.length_c   1.000
_cell.angle_alpha   90.00
_cell.angle_beta   90.00
_cell.angle_gamma   90.00
#
_symmetry.space_group_name_H-M   'P 1'
#
loop_
_entity.id
_entity.type
_entity.pdbx_description
1 polymer ?
#
loop_
_entity_poly.entity_id
_entity_poly.type
_entity_poly.pdbx_seq_one_letter_code
_entity_poly.pdbx_strand_id
1 'polypeptide(L)'
;MLEIKGLTGGYVNIPVLKDISFTVGNGELVGLIGLNGAGKSTTINEIIGLLTPYKGEILIDGAKLQDSPTVYREKIGFIPETPSLYEELTLREHIETVAMAYDVEQKVAFARVEKLLTMFRLKEKLDWFPMHFSKGMKQKVMIICAFVVDPSLFIV
;
A
#
# COMPACT_ATOMS: atom_id res chain seq x y z
N MET A 1 11.74 -2.74 -7.55
CA MET A 1 11.24 -3.02 -8.92
C MET A 1 10.08 -4.00 -8.86
N LEU A 2 8.95 -3.70 -9.51
CA LEU A 2 7.82 -4.64 -9.67
C LEU A 2 7.93 -5.35 -11.03
N GLU A 3 7.76 -6.67 -11.04
CA GLU A 3 7.68 -7.48 -12.26
C GLU A 3 6.41 -8.32 -12.25
N ILE A 4 5.62 -8.23 -13.31
CA ILE A 4 4.43 -9.05 -13.55
C ILE A 4 4.65 -9.84 -14.83
N LYS A 5 4.49 -11.17 -14.76
CA LYS A 5 4.79 -12.09 -15.86
C LYS A 5 3.61 -13.03 -16.11
N GLY A 6 2.95 -12.89 -17.25
CA GLY A 6 1.87 -13.80 -17.70
C GLY A 6 0.69 -13.85 -16.74
N LEU A 7 0.38 -12.74 -16.04
CA LEU A 7 -0.63 -12.71 -15.00
C LEU A 7 -2.02 -12.96 -15.57
N THR A 8 -2.68 -14.01 -15.07
CA THR A 8 -4.07 -14.35 -15.38
C THR A 8 -4.79 -14.53 -14.06
N GLY A 9 -5.89 -13.81 -13.86
CA GLY A 9 -6.62 -13.86 -12.61
C GLY A 9 -7.97 -13.19 -12.64
N GLY A 10 -8.71 -13.23 -11.53
CA GLY A 10 -10.06 -12.71 -11.44
C GLY A 10 -10.82 -13.24 -10.24
N TYR A 11 -12.14 -13.36 -10.37
CA TYR A 11 -13.04 -13.73 -9.28
C TYR A 11 -13.80 -15.02 -9.64
N VAL A 12 -13.92 -15.95 -8.67
CA VAL A 12 -14.76 -17.16 -8.78
C VAL A 12 -14.54 -17.92 -10.09
N ASN A 13 -13.28 -18.16 -10.46
CA ASN A 13 -12.88 -18.85 -11.70
C ASN A 13 -13.22 -18.12 -13.02
N ILE A 14 -13.63 -16.86 -12.96
CA ILE A 14 -13.85 -16.02 -14.14
C ILE A 14 -12.62 -15.12 -14.33
N PRO A 15 -11.81 -15.34 -15.38
CA PRO A 15 -10.61 -14.54 -15.60
C PRO A 15 -10.99 -13.12 -16.08
N VAL A 16 -10.63 -12.13 -15.29
CA VAL A 16 -10.70 -10.69 -15.64
C VAL A 16 -9.39 -10.26 -16.32
N LEU A 17 -8.27 -10.75 -15.78
CA LEU A 17 -6.93 -10.53 -16.34
C LEU A 17 -6.55 -11.74 -17.21
N LYS A 18 -5.94 -11.46 -18.37
CA LYS A 18 -5.52 -12.49 -19.31
C LYS A 18 -4.12 -12.17 -19.83
N ASP A 19 -3.13 -12.93 -19.35
CA ASP A 19 -1.74 -12.87 -19.80
C ASP A 19 -1.11 -11.45 -19.73
N ILE A 20 -1.31 -10.76 -18.59
CA ILE A 20 -0.78 -9.42 -18.38
C ILE A 20 0.68 -9.50 -17.98
N SER A 21 1.54 -8.75 -18.67
CA SER A 21 2.96 -8.65 -18.34
C SER A 21 3.42 -7.20 -18.43
N PHE A 22 4.04 -6.69 -17.38
CA PHE A 22 4.70 -5.39 -17.35
C PHE A 22 5.68 -5.29 -16.18
N THR A 23 6.50 -4.27 -16.20
CA THR A 23 7.47 -3.97 -15.14
C THR A 23 7.34 -2.51 -14.71
N VAL A 24 7.68 -2.25 -13.45
CA VAL A 24 7.85 -0.89 -12.92
C VAL A 24 9.25 -0.80 -12.34
N GLY A 25 10.09 0.04 -12.93
CA GLY A 25 11.46 0.25 -12.50
C GLY A 25 11.58 1.08 -11.23
N ASN A 26 12.80 1.14 -10.68
CA ASN A 26 13.06 2.01 -9.53
C ASN A 26 12.96 3.49 -9.93
N GLY A 27 12.21 4.27 -9.14
CA GLY A 27 11.98 5.68 -9.40
C GLY A 27 11.01 5.95 -10.56
N GLU A 28 10.36 4.92 -11.09
CA GLU A 28 9.37 5.04 -12.16
C GLU A 28 7.97 5.26 -11.59
N LEU A 29 7.18 6.08 -12.28
CA LEU A 29 5.74 6.28 -12.01
C LEU A 29 4.93 5.71 -13.17
N VAL A 30 4.09 4.73 -12.87
CA VAL A 30 3.23 4.05 -13.86
C VAL A 30 1.77 4.22 -13.50
N GLY A 31 0.95 4.64 -14.47
CA GLY A 31 -0.50 4.76 -14.32
C GLY A 31 -1.25 3.60 -14.97
N LEU A 32 -2.14 2.94 -14.22
CA LEU A 32 -3.09 1.97 -14.77
C LEU A 32 -4.34 2.69 -15.29
N ILE A 33 -4.48 2.77 -16.61
CA ILE A 33 -5.60 3.47 -17.27
C ILE A 33 -6.49 2.44 -17.98
N GLY A 34 -7.79 2.66 -17.94
CA GLY A 34 -8.76 1.81 -18.64
C GLY A 34 -10.19 2.05 -18.17
N LEU A 35 -11.14 1.52 -18.90
CA LEU A 35 -12.57 1.59 -18.57
C LEU A 35 -12.90 0.87 -17.25
N ASN A 36 -14.09 1.13 -16.72
CA ASN A 36 -14.59 0.37 -15.57
C ASN A 36 -14.74 -1.09 -15.98
N GLY A 37 -14.29 -2.01 -15.12
CA GLY A 37 -14.26 -3.43 -15.44
C GLY A 37 -13.03 -3.91 -16.23
N ALA A 38 -12.11 -3.05 -16.64
CA ALA A 38 -10.89 -3.41 -17.37
C ALA A 38 -9.85 -4.19 -16.53
N GLY A 39 -10.11 -4.47 -15.25
CA GLY A 39 -9.22 -5.26 -14.41
C GLY A 39 -8.22 -4.46 -13.58
N LYS A 40 -8.27 -3.11 -13.57
CA LYS A 40 -7.35 -2.28 -12.79
C LYS A 40 -7.30 -2.66 -11.30
N SER A 41 -8.45 -2.67 -10.64
CA SER A 41 -8.55 -3.06 -9.22
C SER A 41 -8.19 -4.52 -8.99
N THR A 42 -8.49 -5.41 -9.94
CA THR A 42 -8.09 -6.83 -9.88
C THR A 42 -6.57 -6.96 -9.90
N THR A 43 -5.90 -6.24 -10.80
CA THR A 43 -4.42 -6.20 -10.86
C THR A 43 -3.82 -5.70 -9.54
N ILE A 44 -4.34 -4.60 -9.00
CA ILE A 44 -3.89 -4.08 -7.71
C ILE A 44 -4.11 -5.11 -6.59
N ASN A 45 -5.30 -5.72 -6.52
CA ASN A 45 -5.63 -6.70 -5.49
C ASN A 45 -4.74 -7.95 -5.56
N GLU A 46 -4.32 -8.37 -6.75
CA GLU A 46 -3.36 -9.47 -6.92
C GLU A 46 -1.95 -9.03 -6.50
N ILE A 47 -1.51 -7.81 -6.83
CA ILE A 47 -0.21 -7.29 -6.41
C ILE A 47 -0.12 -7.18 -4.88
N ILE A 48 -1.15 -6.65 -4.20
CA ILE A 48 -1.13 -6.52 -2.73
C ILE A 48 -1.45 -7.83 -2.01
N GLY A 49 -1.76 -8.91 -2.75
CA GLY A 49 -1.99 -10.24 -2.22
C GLY A 49 -3.37 -10.44 -1.57
N LEU A 50 -4.38 -9.63 -1.94
CA LEU A 50 -5.78 -9.85 -1.56
C LEU A 50 -6.47 -10.85 -2.49
N LEU A 51 -5.96 -11.03 -3.70
CA LEU A 51 -6.39 -12.06 -4.64
C LEU A 51 -5.19 -12.91 -5.03
N THR A 52 -5.43 -14.21 -5.23
CA THR A 52 -4.42 -15.16 -5.73
C THR A 52 -4.55 -15.29 -7.24
N PRO A 53 -3.50 -15.03 -8.02
CA PRO A 53 -3.50 -15.25 -9.44
C PRO A 53 -3.80 -16.72 -9.81
N TYR A 54 -4.49 -16.95 -10.92
CA TYR A 54 -4.68 -18.30 -11.47
C TYR A 54 -3.41 -18.79 -12.15
N LYS A 55 -2.67 -17.88 -12.83
CA LYS A 55 -1.41 -18.13 -13.52
C LYS A 55 -0.53 -16.90 -13.47
N GLY A 56 0.75 -17.10 -13.78
CA GLY A 56 1.75 -16.04 -13.82
C GLY A 56 2.42 -15.79 -12.50
N GLU A 57 3.27 -14.78 -12.48
CA GLU A 57 4.08 -14.45 -11.31
C GLU A 57 4.08 -12.94 -11.06
N ILE A 58 4.12 -12.58 -9.78
CA ILE A 58 4.31 -11.21 -9.31
C ILE A 58 5.54 -11.21 -8.40
N LEU A 59 6.53 -10.38 -8.74
CA LEU A 59 7.74 -10.20 -7.95
C LEU A 59 7.92 -8.72 -7.58
N ILE A 60 8.27 -8.47 -6.33
CA ILE A 60 8.70 -7.14 -5.86
C ILE A 60 10.11 -7.28 -5.33
N ASP A 61 11.07 -6.64 -5.99
CA ASP A 61 12.50 -6.79 -5.73
C ASP A 61 12.93 -8.27 -5.58
N GLY A 62 12.43 -9.11 -6.49
CA GLY A 62 12.71 -10.55 -6.52
C GLY A 62 11.93 -11.39 -5.50
N ALA A 63 11.22 -10.79 -4.56
CA ALA A 63 10.40 -11.51 -3.60
C ALA A 63 9.04 -11.90 -4.19
N LYS A 64 8.56 -13.12 -3.94
CA LYS A 64 7.21 -13.59 -4.25
C LYS A 64 6.39 -13.72 -2.97
N LEU A 65 5.09 -13.43 -3.07
CA LEU A 65 4.18 -13.53 -1.91
C LEU A 65 4.13 -14.96 -1.35
N GLN A 66 4.15 -15.97 -2.22
CA GLN A 66 4.04 -17.38 -1.83
C GLN A 66 5.28 -17.89 -1.08
N ASP A 67 6.46 -17.35 -1.44
CA ASP A 67 7.73 -17.83 -0.87
C ASP A 67 8.05 -17.13 0.46
N SER A 68 7.75 -15.84 0.55
CA SER A 68 8.09 -15.01 1.71
C SER A 68 7.04 -13.91 1.92
N PRO A 69 5.85 -14.24 2.49
CA PRO A 69 4.74 -13.29 2.60
C PRO A 69 5.07 -12.02 3.38
N THR A 70 5.85 -12.14 4.46
CA THR A 70 6.26 -11.00 5.28
C THR A 70 7.18 -10.07 4.49
N VAL A 71 8.27 -10.60 3.94
CA VAL A 71 9.25 -9.83 3.13
C VAL A 71 8.58 -9.18 1.93
N TYR A 72 7.61 -9.86 1.30
CA TYR A 72 6.87 -9.31 0.16
C TYR A 72 6.01 -8.11 0.57
N ARG A 73 5.26 -8.23 1.67
CA ARG A 73 4.35 -7.17 2.15
C ARG A 73 5.07 -5.94 2.69
N GLU A 74 6.24 -6.13 3.31
CA GLU A 74 7.10 -5.02 3.77
C GLU A 74 7.55 -4.10 2.63
N LYS A 75 7.56 -4.61 1.38
CA LYS A 75 7.93 -3.85 0.19
C LYS A 75 6.80 -2.98 -0.36
N ILE A 76 5.57 -3.09 0.16
CA ILE A 76 4.38 -2.42 -0.38
C ILE A 76 3.86 -1.36 0.60
N GLY A 77 3.75 -0.13 0.13
CA GLY A 77 2.93 0.92 0.73
C GLY A 77 1.65 1.10 -0.05
N PHE A 78 0.54 0.54 0.45
CA PHE A 78 -0.76 0.66 -0.21
C PHE A 78 -1.59 1.77 0.42
N ILE A 79 -2.09 2.68 -0.42
CA ILE A 79 -2.92 3.81 -0.03
C ILE A 79 -4.25 3.72 -0.79
N PRO A 80 -5.31 3.18 -0.17
CA PRO A 80 -6.60 3.00 -0.83
C PRO A 80 -7.28 4.34 -1.11
N GLU A 81 -8.13 4.38 -2.15
CA GLU A 81 -8.93 5.54 -2.53
C GLU A 81 -9.84 6.03 -1.39
N THR A 82 -10.42 5.10 -0.65
CA THR A 82 -11.23 5.41 0.54
C THR A 82 -10.42 5.18 1.79
N PRO A 83 -10.16 6.23 2.61
CA PRO A 83 -9.41 6.07 3.84
C PRO A 83 -10.13 5.13 4.82
N SER A 84 -9.39 4.16 5.34
CA SER A 84 -9.85 3.26 6.40
C SER A 84 -8.91 3.41 7.59
N LEU A 85 -9.40 4.00 8.67
CA LEU A 85 -8.66 4.23 9.92
C LEU A 85 -9.41 3.59 11.07
N TYR A 86 -8.69 3.21 12.10
CA TYR A 86 -9.27 2.78 13.37
C TYR A 86 -9.78 4.00 14.13
N GLU A 87 -11.09 4.12 14.31
CA GLU A 87 -11.70 5.31 14.93
C GLU A 87 -11.32 5.50 16.41
N GLU A 88 -10.86 4.42 17.06
CA GLU A 88 -10.42 4.36 18.46
C GLU A 88 -8.94 4.73 18.66
N LEU A 89 -8.17 4.87 17.57
CA LEU A 89 -6.75 5.22 17.62
C LEU A 89 -6.52 6.67 17.20
N THR A 90 -5.68 7.37 17.93
CA THR A 90 -5.18 8.70 17.55
C THR A 90 -4.24 8.57 16.34
N LEU A 91 -3.88 9.70 15.70
CA LEU A 91 -2.86 9.70 14.63
C LEU A 91 -1.53 9.12 15.11
N ARG A 92 -1.11 9.46 16.35
CA ARG A 92 0.09 8.90 16.98
C ARG A 92 0.02 7.39 17.05
N GLU A 93 -1.06 6.87 17.61
CA GLU A 93 -1.27 5.44 17.80
C GLU A 93 -1.38 4.68 16.47
N HIS A 94 -1.90 5.31 15.40
CA HIS A 94 -1.83 4.70 14.05
C HIS A 94 -0.37 4.52 13.59
N ILE A 95 0.47 5.54 13.74
CA ILE A 95 1.90 5.46 13.39
C ILE A 95 2.59 4.36 14.21
N GLU A 96 2.34 4.33 15.53
CA GLU A 96 2.92 3.35 16.45
C GLU A 96 2.42 1.93 16.14
N THR A 97 1.13 1.76 15.83
CA THR A 97 0.55 0.45 15.46
C THR A 97 1.19 -0.10 14.19
N VAL A 98 1.35 0.75 13.17
CA VAL A 98 2.03 0.33 11.92
C VAL A 98 3.50 0.01 12.19
N ALA A 99 4.19 0.84 12.96
CA ALA A 99 5.59 0.59 13.32
C ALA A 99 5.75 -0.77 14.03
N MET A 100 4.86 -1.06 14.99
CA MET A 100 4.84 -2.33 15.71
C MET A 100 4.54 -3.52 14.79
N ALA A 101 3.57 -3.37 13.87
CA ALA A 101 3.18 -4.45 12.97
C ALA A 101 4.30 -4.85 11.98
N TYR A 102 5.21 -3.92 11.67
CA TYR A 102 6.34 -4.13 10.76
C TYR A 102 7.70 -4.15 11.45
N ASP A 103 7.73 -4.29 12.78
CA ASP A 103 8.95 -4.35 13.59
C ASP A 103 9.90 -3.14 13.37
N VAL A 104 9.31 -1.96 13.18
CA VAL A 104 10.03 -0.69 13.05
C VAL A 104 10.10 0.00 14.42
N GLU A 105 11.30 0.36 14.86
CA GLU A 105 11.48 1.13 16.10
C GLU A 105 10.70 2.44 16.03
N GLN A 106 9.94 2.80 17.07
CA GLN A 106 9.08 4.00 17.09
C GLN A 106 9.85 5.29 16.73
N LYS A 107 11.05 5.45 17.28
CA LYS A 107 11.91 6.61 16.99
C LYS A 107 12.22 6.70 15.49
N VAL A 108 12.50 5.59 14.84
CA VAL A 108 12.77 5.51 13.40
C VAL A 108 11.50 5.82 12.61
N ALA A 109 10.36 5.26 13.02
CA ALA A 109 9.06 5.51 12.41
C ALA A 109 8.72 7.01 12.39
N PHE A 110 8.80 7.68 13.54
CA PHE A 110 8.52 9.11 13.64
C PHE A 110 9.54 9.96 12.86
N ALA A 111 10.82 9.59 12.84
CA ALA A 111 11.83 10.28 12.03
C ALA A 111 11.52 10.19 10.52
N ARG A 112 11.06 9.05 10.02
CA ARG A 112 10.68 8.86 8.62
C ARG A 112 9.51 9.76 8.21
N VAL A 113 8.51 9.93 9.08
CA VAL A 113 7.29 10.67 8.76
C VAL A 113 7.29 12.14 9.20
N GLU A 114 8.32 12.60 9.88
CA GLU A 114 8.43 13.97 10.43
C GLU A 114 8.16 15.08 9.39
N LYS A 115 8.76 14.91 8.19
CA LYS A 115 8.57 15.87 7.07
C LYS A 115 7.13 15.87 6.57
N LEU A 116 6.50 14.69 6.48
CA LEU A 116 5.11 14.55 6.05
C LEU A 116 4.15 15.13 7.08
N LEU A 117 4.36 14.88 8.36
CA LEU A 117 3.58 15.47 9.45
C LEU A 117 3.59 17.00 9.37
N THR A 118 4.74 17.59 9.12
CA THR A 118 4.90 19.04 8.97
C THR A 118 4.24 19.54 7.68
N MET A 119 4.52 18.94 6.54
CA MET A 119 3.98 19.31 5.23
C MET A 119 2.44 19.24 5.21
N PHE A 120 1.86 18.22 5.83
CA PHE A 120 0.41 18.01 5.89
C PHE A 120 -0.27 18.81 7.00
N ARG A 121 0.50 19.54 7.84
CA ARG A 121 0.01 20.29 9.01
C ARG A 121 -0.73 19.39 10.01
N LEU A 122 -0.19 18.20 10.25
CA LEU A 122 -0.75 17.21 11.16
C LEU A 122 0.09 17.02 12.43
N LYS A 123 1.26 17.66 12.54
CA LYS A 123 2.15 17.53 13.68
C LYS A 123 1.47 17.92 15.00
N GLU A 124 0.71 19.01 15.01
CA GLU A 124 -0.05 19.50 16.17
C GLU A 124 -1.30 18.66 16.47
N LYS A 125 -1.59 17.65 15.64
CA LYS A 125 -2.79 16.82 15.69
C LYS A 125 -2.49 15.35 15.95
N LEU A 126 -1.29 15.05 16.43
CA LEU A 126 -0.87 13.67 16.71
C LEU A 126 -1.81 12.96 17.69
N ASP A 127 -2.37 13.67 18.65
CA ASP A 127 -3.26 13.10 19.66
C ASP A 127 -4.76 13.28 19.32
N TRP A 128 -5.07 13.58 18.04
CA TRP A 128 -6.44 13.67 17.55
C TRP A 128 -6.92 12.33 17.00
N PHE A 129 -8.20 12.04 17.22
CA PHE A 129 -8.91 10.88 16.68
C PHE A 129 -9.42 11.13 15.25
N PRO A 130 -9.61 10.09 14.43
CA PRO A 130 -10.11 10.20 13.05
C PRO A 130 -11.45 10.91 12.92
N MET A 131 -12.32 10.85 13.93
CA MET A 131 -13.60 11.56 13.93
C MET A 131 -13.46 13.08 13.78
N HIS A 132 -12.31 13.64 14.16
CA HIS A 132 -12.01 15.07 14.02
C HIS A 132 -11.35 15.42 12.68
N PHE A 133 -11.12 14.43 11.81
CA PHE A 133 -10.43 14.61 10.53
C PHE A 133 -11.42 14.67 9.35
N SER A 134 -11.21 15.63 8.45
CA SER A 134 -11.87 15.61 7.15
C SER A 134 -11.41 14.39 6.33
N LYS A 135 -12.15 14.02 5.26
CA LYS A 135 -11.75 12.93 4.35
C LYS A 135 -10.31 13.13 3.84
N GLY A 136 -9.95 14.36 3.44
CA GLY A 136 -8.60 14.66 2.97
C GLY A 136 -7.53 14.54 4.06
N MET A 137 -7.85 14.84 5.33
CA MET A 137 -6.93 14.59 6.45
C MET A 137 -6.77 13.10 6.72
N LYS A 138 -7.85 12.32 6.71
CA LYS A 138 -7.79 10.85 6.82
C LYS A 138 -6.91 10.24 5.71
N GLN A 139 -7.02 10.75 4.48
CA GLN A 139 -6.13 10.32 3.37
C GLN A 139 -4.65 10.62 3.65
N LYS A 140 -4.36 11.80 4.20
CA LYS A 140 -2.98 12.15 4.61
C LYS A 140 -2.45 11.23 5.71
N VAL A 141 -3.29 10.81 6.65
CA VAL A 141 -2.92 9.82 7.68
C VAL A 141 -2.54 8.49 7.03
N MET A 142 -3.32 8.00 6.05
CA MET A 142 -2.99 6.77 5.30
C MET A 142 -1.63 6.89 4.59
N ILE A 143 -1.37 8.05 3.96
CA ILE A 143 -0.07 8.31 3.33
C ILE A 143 1.06 8.25 4.38
N ILE A 144 0.90 8.92 5.52
CA ILE A 144 1.89 8.90 6.60
C ILE A 144 2.16 7.46 7.05
N CYS A 145 1.12 6.67 7.29
CA CYS A 145 1.24 5.28 7.69
C CYS A 145 2.00 4.43 6.66
N ALA A 146 1.75 4.63 5.36
CA ALA A 146 2.46 3.93 4.31
C ALA A 146 3.97 4.25 4.30
N PHE A 147 4.37 5.47 4.68
CA PHE A 147 5.79 5.87 4.77
C PHE A 147 6.51 5.40 6.03
N VAL A 148 5.80 4.93 7.06
CA VAL A 148 6.41 4.37 8.27
C VAL A 148 7.30 3.18 7.93
N VAL A 149 6.84 2.31 7.02
CA VAL A 149 7.50 1.07 6.64
C VAL A 149 8.69 1.30 5.71
N ASP A 150 8.73 2.45 4.99
CA ASP A 150 9.72 2.76 3.96
C ASP A 150 9.73 1.73 2.81
N PRO A 151 8.57 1.48 2.18
CA PRO A 151 8.43 0.46 1.16
C PRO A 151 9.13 0.85 -0.15
N SER A 152 9.51 -0.16 -0.94
CA SER A 152 10.11 0.05 -2.27
C SER A 152 9.08 0.28 -3.38
N LEU A 153 7.81 -0.06 -3.14
CA LEU A 153 6.69 0.13 -4.07
C LEU A 153 5.52 0.84 -3.37
N PHE A 154 5.09 1.96 -3.91
CA PHE A 154 3.85 2.62 -3.51
C PHE A 154 2.75 2.33 -4.53
N ILE A 155 1.55 1.99 -4.03
CA ILE A 155 0.32 1.82 -4.82
C ILE A 155 -0.73 2.78 -4.24
N VAL A 156 -1.25 3.65 -5.11
CA VAL A 156 -2.19 4.70 -4.72
C VAL A 156 -3.43 4.70 -5.62
#